data_c9cfbdc06429525e019c504c901631be
#
_entry.id   c9cfbdc06429525e019c504c901631be
#
_cell.length_a   1.000
_cell.length_b   1.000
_cell.length_c   1.000
_cell.angle_alpha   90.00
_cell.angle_beta   90.00
_cell.angle_gamma   90.00
#
_symmetry.space_group_name_H-M   'P 1'
#
loop_
_entity.id
_entity.type
_entity.pdbx_description
1 polymer ?
#
loop_
_entity_poly.entity_id
_entity_poly.type
_entity_poly.pdbx_seq_one_letter_code
_entity_poly.pdbx_strand_id
1 'polypeptide(L)'
;MSGNAQDWNPGAYARFRGLRLRPALDLLAQVPELPIGDVVDLGCGDGAVAEALRLRCADRRLIGVDASPAMLRVAAGYDAKHLADIAAWQPEAPPALIFSNAALQWLGDHDRLLPRLAGLLAPGGTLAVQMPRQYAAPSHSALRALAAGMFPDRFDFTEWKPAVLPAADYWPILAPLGQVSLWESEYLQWLEPAEGAHPVRRFTESTAMRPYLDKLTAPEAEAFTAAYDAALEATYPRQADGAALMPFRRLFMVLTVTG
;
A
#
# COMPACT_ATOMS: atom_id res chain seq x y z
N MET A 1 13.47 -11.79 -9.85
CA MET A 1 13.13 -11.29 -11.21
C MET A 1 12.71 -9.84 -11.04
N SER A 2 13.55 -8.92 -11.48
CA SER A 2 13.27 -7.48 -11.46
C SER A 2 12.18 -7.20 -12.50
N GLY A 3 10.93 -7.11 -12.03
CA GLY A 3 9.85 -6.59 -12.84
C GLY A 3 10.18 -5.16 -13.24
N ASN A 4 10.08 -4.84 -14.53
CA ASN A 4 10.15 -3.48 -15.05
C ASN A 4 9.29 -2.58 -14.16
N ALA A 5 9.92 -1.66 -13.45
CA ALA A 5 9.26 -0.62 -12.68
C ALA A 5 8.56 0.31 -13.68
N GLN A 6 7.35 -0.07 -14.09
CA GLN A 6 6.51 0.76 -14.93
C GLN A 6 6.12 1.97 -14.07
N ASP A 7 6.53 3.15 -14.52
CA ASP A 7 6.42 4.39 -13.74
C ASP A 7 4.95 4.67 -13.36
N TRP A 8 4.70 5.04 -12.11
CA TRP A 8 3.36 5.29 -11.58
C TRP A 8 2.76 6.57 -12.17
N ASN A 9 1.46 6.54 -12.46
CA ASN A 9 0.72 7.71 -12.94
C ASN A 9 0.18 8.52 -11.76
N PRO A 10 0.79 9.68 -11.41
CA PRO A 10 0.38 10.49 -10.26
C PRO A 10 -1.07 10.99 -10.36
N GLY A 11 -1.56 11.30 -11.58
CA GLY A 11 -2.92 11.82 -11.79
C GLY A 11 -4.01 10.79 -11.50
N ALA A 12 -3.80 9.52 -11.89
CA ALA A 12 -4.73 8.44 -11.58
C ALA A 12 -4.74 8.12 -10.06
N TYR A 13 -3.61 8.32 -9.40
CA TYR A 13 -3.45 8.09 -7.95
C TYR A 13 -4.09 9.21 -7.12
N ALA A 14 -4.02 10.46 -7.57
CA ALA A 14 -4.52 11.64 -6.87
C ALA A 14 -6.05 11.63 -6.67
N ARG A 15 -6.83 11.00 -7.57
CA ARG A 15 -8.30 10.93 -7.50
C ARG A 15 -8.82 10.37 -6.18
N PHE A 16 -8.10 9.44 -5.54
CA PHE A 16 -8.51 8.78 -4.30
C PHE A 16 -7.63 9.20 -3.10
N ARG A 17 -7.00 10.37 -3.16
CA ARG A 17 -6.04 10.84 -2.14
C ARG A 17 -6.64 10.86 -0.74
N GLY A 18 -7.88 11.37 -0.58
CA GLY A 18 -8.56 11.41 0.72
C GLY A 18 -8.78 10.03 1.34
N LEU A 19 -9.20 9.04 0.56
CA LEU A 19 -9.43 7.66 1.01
C LEU A 19 -8.11 6.94 1.39
N ARG A 20 -6.99 7.37 0.84
CA ARG A 20 -5.66 6.81 1.10
C ARG A 20 -4.93 7.50 2.24
N LEU A 21 -5.26 8.76 2.53
CA LEU A 21 -4.63 9.54 3.59
C LEU A 21 -5.11 9.13 5.00
N ARG A 22 -6.41 8.89 5.19
CA ARG A 22 -6.97 8.53 6.49
C ARG A 22 -6.23 7.37 7.18
N PRO A 23 -5.95 6.23 6.53
CA PRO A 23 -5.17 5.16 7.17
C PRO A 23 -3.76 5.57 7.57
N ALA A 24 -3.11 6.46 6.80
CA ALA A 24 -1.81 6.99 7.18
C ALA A 24 -1.89 7.85 8.45
N LEU A 25 -2.95 8.65 8.59
CA LEU A 25 -3.19 9.44 9.81
C LEU A 25 -3.50 8.56 11.02
N ASP A 26 -4.31 7.50 10.83
CA ASP A 26 -4.62 6.51 11.87
C ASP A 26 -3.34 5.78 12.34
N LEU A 27 -2.43 5.42 11.40
CA LEU A 27 -1.11 4.88 11.73
C LEU A 27 -0.25 5.89 12.49
N LEU A 28 -0.16 7.13 12.00
CA LEU A 28 0.67 8.18 12.58
C LEU A 28 0.24 8.54 14.02
N ALA A 29 -1.05 8.47 14.31
CA ALA A 29 -1.59 8.68 15.65
C ALA A 29 -1.11 7.63 16.68
N GLN A 30 -0.68 6.46 16.23
CA GLN A 30 -0.15 5.39 17.09
C GLN A 30 1.37 5.39 17.21
N VAL A 31 2.07 6.29 16.50
CA VAL A 31 3.52 6.44 16.63
C VAL A 31 3.83 7.06 18.02
N PRO A 32 4.64 6.37 18.87
CA PRO A 32 4.97 6.85 20.20
C PRO A 32 5.91 8.06 20.16
N GLU A 33 6.40 8.46 21.33
CA GLU A 33 7.50 9.42 21.42
C GLU A 33 8.76 8.83 20.78
N LEU A 34 9.45 9.64 19.99
CA LEU A 34 10.59 9.20 19.19
C LEU A 34 11.92 9.64 19.80
N PRO A 35 12.99 8.83 19.73
CA PRO A 35 14.35 9.25 20.06
C PRO A 35 14.84 10.33 19.09
N ILE A 36 16.02 10.87 19.32
CA ILE A 36 16.68 11.80 18.37
C ILE A 36 16.97 11.04 17.06
N GLY A 37 16.74 11.69 15.92
CA GLY A 37 17.01 11.14 14.60
C GLY A 37 16.01 11.63 13.53
N ASP A 38 16.30 11.30 12.30
CA ASP A 38 15.49 11.66 11.13
C ASP A 38 14.17 10.88 11.08
N VAL A 39 13.21 11.41 10.34
CA VAL A 39 11.96 10.75 9.97
C VAL A 39 12.03 10.39 8.49
N VAL A 40 11.76 9.13 8.18
CA VAL A 40 11.80 8.61 6.81
C VAL A 40 10.40 8.17 6.41
N ASP A 41 9.88 8.72 5.33
CA ASP A 41 8.68 8.24 4.63
C ASP A 41 9.11 7.28 3.53
N LEU A 42 8.98 5.98 3.80
CA LEU A 42 9.50 4.91 2.96
C LEU A 42 8.42 4.38 2.00
N GLY A 43 8.59 4.64 0.71
CA GLY A 43 7.55 4.52 -0.32
C GLY A 43 6.66 5.76 -0.32
N CYS A 44 7.26 6.94 -0.31
CA CYS A 44 6.59 8.23 -0.09
C CYS A 44 5.63 8.65 -1.24
N GLY A 45 5.75 8.02 -2.41
CA GLY A 45 4.93 8.34 -3.56
C GLY A 45 4.98 9.83 -3.94
N ASP A 46 3.81 10.45 -4.10
CA ASP A 46 3.63 11.87 -4.42
C ASP A 46 3.76 12.81 -3.19
N GLY A 47 4.08 12.27 -2.02
CA GLY A 47 4.23 13.04 -0.78
C GLY A 47 2.91 13.31 -0.04
N ALA A 48 1.88 12.50 -0.26
CA ALA A 48 0.56 12.71 0.33
C ALA A 48 0.57 12.77 1.88
N VAL A 49 1.55 12.13 2.54
CA VAL A 49 1.66 12.05 4.01
C VAL A 49 2.65 13.07 4.58
N ALA A 50 3.46 13.71 3.73
CA ALA A 50 4.56 14.59 4.16
C ALA A 50 4.11 15.70 5.12
N GLU A 51 3.00 16.37 4.83
CA GLU A 51 2.47 17.45 5.69
C GLU A 51 2.11 16.92 7.09
N ALA A 52 1.45 15.77 7.19
CA ALA A 52 1.07 15.18 8.47
C ALA A 52 2.30 14.74 9.28
N LEU A 53 3.31 14.13 8.62
CA LEU A 53 4.58 13.79 9.24
C LEU A 53 5.32 15.05 9.74
N ARG A 54 5.32 16.12 8.94
CA ARG A 54 5.91 17.42 9.30
C ARG A 54 5.24 18.03 10.53
N LEU A 55 3.92 18.01 10.59
CA LEU A 55 3.18 18.53 11.76
C LEU A 55 3.45 17.71 13.03
N ARG A 56 3.56 16.39 12.91
CA ARG A 56 3.81 15.48 14.04
C ARG A 56 5.26 15.51 14.52
N CYS A 57 6.21 15.79 13.62
CA CYS A 57 7.65 15.72 13.84
C CYS A 57 8.36 17.01 13.37
N ALA A 58 7.86 18.19 13.83
CA ALA A 58 8.22 19.51 13.30
C ALA A 58 9.72 19.83 13.32
N ASP A 59 10.43 19.38 14.36
CA ASP A 59 11.85 19.69 14.59
C ASP A 59 12.80 18.63 13.99
N ARG A 60 12.30 17.75 13.13
CA ARG A 60 13.08 16.65 12.57
C ARG A 60 13.24 16.79 11.06
N ARG A 61 14.39 16.36 10.54
CA ARG A 61 14.60 16.22 9.10
C ARG A 61 13.66 15.13 8.58
N LEU A 62 12.90 15.44 7.54
CA LEU A 62 11.96 14.53 6.88
C LEU A 62 12.52 14.12 5.52
N ILE A 63 12.71 12.82 5.32
CA ILE A 63 13.29 12.23 4.12
C ILE A 63 12.22 11.39 3.41
N GLY A 64 11.96 11.69 2.13
CA GLY A 64 11.11 10.87 1.27
C GLY A 64 11.94 9.88 0.46
N VAL A 65 11.55 8.60 0.46
CA VAL A 65 12.19 7.54 -0.32
C VAL A 65 11.17 6.87 -1.22
N ASP A 66 11.43 6.80 -2.53
CA ASP A 66 10.57 6.06 -3.47
C ASP A 66 11.40 5.53 -4.65
N ALA A 67 10.93 4.45 -5.26
CA ALA A 67 11.57 3.85 -6.44
C ALA A 67 11.11 4.51 -7.76
N SER A 68 10.04 5.32 -7.74
CA SER A 68 9.48 5.98 -8.92
C SER A 68 10.03 7.39 -9.10
N PRO A 69 10.82 7.66 -10.16
CA PRO A 69 11.25 9.03 -10.49
C PRO A 69 10.07 9.97 -10.76
N ALA A 70 8.96 9.48 -11.34
CA ALA A 70 7.78 10.28 -11.61
C ALA A 70 7.10 10.74 -10.32
N MET A 71 7.00 9.87 -9.31
CA MET A 71 6.45 10.21 -8.00
C MET A 71 7.34 11.24 -7.28
N LEU A 72 8.65 11.01 -7.23
CA LEU A 72 9.59 11.92 -6.58
C LEU A 72 9.65 13.31 -7.21
N ARG A 73 9.38 13.43 -8.52
CA ARG A 73 9.30 14.76 -9.17
C ARG A 73 8.19 15.63 -8.62
N VAL A 74 7.04 15.03 -8.27
CA VAL A 74 5.87 15.75 -7.74
C VAL A 74 5.79 15.76 -6.22
N ALA A 75 6.56 14.90 -5.57
CA ALA A 75 6.60 14.82 -4.11
C ALA A 75 7.12 16.12 -3.50
N ALA A 76 6.39 16.65 -2.52
CA ALA A 76 6.71 17.90 -1.83
C ALA A 76 6.70 17.72 -0.30
N GLY A 77 7.30 18.66 0.44
CA GLY A 77 7.28 18.66 1.90
C GLY A 77 8.44 17.91 2.57
N TYR A 78 9.40 17.37 1.80
CA TYR A 78 10.60 16.70 2.31
C TYR A 78 11.82 17.60 2.29
N ASP A 79 12.73 17.43 3.26
CA ASP A 79 14.04 18.09 3.30
C ASP A 79 15.02 17.42 2.33
N ALA A 80 14.85 16.10 2.10
CA ALA A 80 15.59 15.35 1.11
C ALA A 80 14.68 14.28 0.46
N LYS A 81 14.99 13.93 -0.79
CA LYS A 81 14.30 12.87 -1.54
C LYS A 81 15.33 11.91 -2.12
N HIS A 82 15.14 10.61 -1.87
CA HIS A 82 16.05 9.57 -2.35
C HIS A 82 15.33 8.65 -3.33
N LEU A 83 15.88 8.53 -4.53
CA LEU A 83 15.46 7.52 -5.50
C LEU A 83 16.11 6.18 -5.13
N ALA A 84 15.34 5.27 -4.54
CA ALA A 84 15.86 3.98 -4.10
C ALA A 84 14.77 2.92 -4.03
N ASP A 85 15.17 1.66 -4.24
CA ASP A 85 14.35 0.50 -3.90
C ASP A 85 14.34 0.30 -2.38
N ILE A 86 13.14 0.19 -1.81
CA ILE A 86 12.92 -0.07 -0.37
C ILE A 86 13.71 -1.32 0.11
N ALA A 87 13.75 -2.37 -0.72
CA ALA A 87 14.43 -3.62 -0.37
C ALA A 87 15.95 -3.46 -0.20
N ALA A 88 16.56 -2.45 -0.83
CA ALA A 88 17.99 -2.19 -0.80
C ALA A 88 18.38 -0.89 -0.10
N TRP A 89 17.41 -0.01 0.18
CA TRP A 89 17.67 1.30 0.76
C TRP A 89 18.40 1.24 2.12
N GLN A 90 19.33 2.16 2.31
CA GLN A 90 20.09 2.35 3.55
C GLN A 90 20.06 3.85 3.92
N PRO A 91 19.82 4.21 5.19
CA PRO A 91 19.92 5.58 5.65
C PRO A 91 21.38 6.02 5.84
N GLU A 92 21.64 7.34 5.77
CA GLU A 92 22.93 7.93 6.10
C GLU A 92 23.26 7.83 7.60
N ALA A 93 22.24 7.90 8.44
CA ALA A 93 22.31 7.70 9.89
C ALA A 93 21.04 6.96 10.37
N PRO A 94 21.08 6.23 11.49
CA PRO A 94 19.92 5.52 12.02
C PRO A 94 18.73 6.46 12.27
N PRO A 95 17.58 6.32 11.56
CA PRO A 95 16.43 7.20 11.75
C PRO A 95 15.67 6.87 13.04
N ALA A 96 14.98 7.88 13.59
CA ALA A 96 14.07 7.71 14.73
C ALA A 96 12.74 7.06 14.32
N LEU A 97 12.30 7.31 13.06
CA LEU A 97 11.07 6.76 12.51
C LEU A 97 11.29 6.33 11.06
N ILE A 98 10.92 5.09 10.76
CA ILE A 98 10.61 4.64 9.40
C ILE A 98 9.10 4.50 9.33
N PHE A 99 8.47 5.36 8.54
CA PHE A 99 7.03 5.36 8.27
C PHE A 99 6.79 4.84 6.86
N SER A 100 5.88 3.89 6.68
CA SER A 100 5.55 3.35 5.36
C SER A 100 4.05 3.13 5.23
N ASN A 101 3.42 3.86 4.31
CA ASN A 101 1.99 3.75 4.07
C ASN A 101 1.70 3.26 2.66
N ALA A 102 1.06 2.12 2.54
CA ALA A 102 0.62 1.51 1.30
C ALA A 102 1.75 1.32 0.26
N ALA A 103 2.93 0.92 0.72
CA ALA A 103 4.11 0.65 -0.11
C ALA A 103 4.60 -0.81 0.00
N LEU A 104 4.74 -1.35 1.21
CA LEU A 104 5.38 -2.67 1.40
C LEU A 104 4.56 -3.84 0.85
N GLN A 105 3.26 -3.70 0.61
CA GLN A 105 2.43 -4.74 -0.04
C GLN A 105 2.90 -5.10 -1.46
N TRP A 106 3.72 -4.28 -2.08
CA TRP A 106 4.31 -4.54 -3.40
C TRP A 106 5.58 -5.37 -3.35
N LEU A 107 6.10 -5.59 -2.14
CA LEU A 107 7.29 -6.39 -1.87
C LEU A 107 6.88 -7.74 -1.28
N GLY A 108 7.73 -8.73 -1.47
CA GLY A 108 7.62 -10.03 -0.81
C GLY A 108 8.54 -10.13 0.40
N ASP A 109 8.67 -11.34 0.94
CA ASP A 109 9.66 -11.70 1.96
C ASP A 109 9.66 -10.79 3.19
N HIS A 110 8.46 -10.46 3.70
CA HIS A 110 8.28 -9.59 4.86
C HIS A 110 8.98 -10.14 6.12
N ASP A 111 9.17 -11.45 6.21
CA ASP A 111 9.94 -12.13 7.25
C ASP A 111 11.42 -11.72 7.29
N ARG A 112 11.96 -11.27 6.16
CA ARG A 112 13.32 -10.72 6.03
C ARG A 112 13.31 -9.19 5.96
N LEU A 113 12.35 -8.63 5.24
CA LEU A 113 12.27 -7.18 5.01
C LEU A 113 12.04 -6.41 6.31
N LEU A 114 11.05 -6.82 7.14
CA LEU A 114 10.71 -6.09 8.35
C LEU A 114 11.83 -6.11 9.40
N PRO A 115 12.48 -7.26 9.72
CA PRO A 115 13.65 -7.27 10.58
C PRO A 115 14.81 -6.41 10.05
N ARG A 116 15.05 -6.41 8.74
CA ARG A 116 16.06 -5.55 8.12
C ARG A 116 15.75 -4.06 8.34
N LEU A 117 14.50 -3.64 8.07
CA LEU A 117 14.09 -2.24 8.28
C LEU A 117 14.16 -1.84 9.76
N ALA A 118 13.77 -2.73 10.67
CA ALA A 118 13.90 -2.51 12.11
C ALA A 118 15.36 -2.33 12.53
N GLY A 119 16.28 -3.12 11.96
CA GLY A 119 17.72 -3.00 12.21
C GLY A 119 18.39 -1.72 11.70
N LEU A 120 17.70 -0.92 10.89
CA LEU A 120 18.19 0.40 10.44
C LEU A 120 17.88 1.53 11.44
N LEU A 121 16.95 1.31 12.36
CA LEU A 121 16.47 2.33 13.29
C LEU A 121 17.51 2.69 14.37
N ALA A 122 17.42 3.91 14.86
CA ALA A 122 18.10 4.29 16.09
C ALA A 122 17.58 3.46 17.29
N PRO A 123 18.38 3.27 18.36
CA PRO A 123 17.89 2.66 19.60
C PRO A 123 16.61 3.34 20.09
N GLY A 124 15.56 2.58 20.36
CA GLY A 124 14.23 3.11 20.71
C GLY A 124 13.46 3.70 19.52
N GLY A 125 13.97 3.58 18.30
CA GLY A 125 13.30 4.04 17.08
C GLY A 125 12.08 3.20 16.72
N THR A 126 11.23 3.73 15.84
CA THR A 126 9.94 3.14 15.50
C THR A 126 9.85 2.80 14.01
N LEU A 127 9.41 1.58 13.70
CA LEU A 127 8.92 1.17 12.39
C LEU A 127 7.39 1.19 12.41
N ALA A 128 6.78 2.08 11.64
CA ALA A 128 5.33 2.21 11.51
C ALA A 128 4.91 1.87 10.07
N VAL A 129 4.11 0.83 9.90
CA VAL A 129 3.73 0.32 8.57
C VAL A 129 2.23 0.12 8.47
N GLN A 130 1.65 0.59 7.38
CA GLN A 130 0.29 0.29 6.97
C GLN A 130 0.27 -0.34 5.58
N MET A 131 -0.51 -1.41 5.42
CA MET A 131 -0.69 -2.08 4.13
C MET A 131 -2.16 -2.42 3.87
N PRO A 132 -2.67 -2.27 2.62
CA PRO A 132 -3.94 -2.87 2.25
C PRO A 132 -3.87 -4.40 2.36
N ARG A 133 -4.94 -5.02 2.92
CA ARG A 133 -5.09 -6.47 3.04
C ARG A 133 -6.39 -6.93 2.37
N GLN A 134 -6.43 -6.80 1.05
CA GLN A 134 -7.63 -7.02 0.24
C GLN A 134 -7.63 -8.31 -0.58
N TYR A 135 -6.61 -9.14 -0.45
CA TYR A 135 -6.47 -10.34 -1.31
C TYR A 135 -7.65 -11.32 -1.22
N ALA A 136 -8.26 -11.44 -0.03
CA ALA A 136 -9.46 -12.26 0.17
C ALA A 136 -10.77 -11.51 -0.10
N ALA A 137 -10.73 -10.19 -0.31
CA ALA A 137 -11.92 -9.42 -0.62
C ALA A 137 -12.55 -9.87 -1.94
N PRO A 138 -13.89 -9.82 -2.06
CA PRO A 138 -14.59 -10.27 -3.27
C PRO A 138 -14.08 -9.61 -4.55
N SER A 139 -13.76 -8.31 -4.54
CA SER A 139 -13.16 -7.59 -5.68
C SER A 139 -11.86 -8.24 -6.16
N HIS A 140 -10.94 -8.58 -5.25
CA HIS A 140 -9.65 -9.18 -5.62
C HIS A 140 -9.76 -10.68 -5.94
N SER A 141 -10.66 -11.40 -5.26
CA SER A 141 -10.95 -12.80 -5.57
C SER A 141 -11.60 -12.96 -6.94
N ALA A 142 -12.51 -12.06 -7.32
CA ALA A 142 -13.13 -12.05 -8.65
C ALA A 142 -12.08 -11.84 -9.77
N LEU A 143 -11.13 -10.91 -9.60
CA LEU A 143 -10.04 -10.70 -10.56
C LEU A 143 -9.26 -12.00 -10.82
N ARG A 144 -8.86 -12.71 -9.76
CA ARG A 144 -8.11 -13.97 -9.89
C ARG A 144 -8.97 -15.07 -10.55
N ALA A 145 -10.21 -15.24 -10.09
CA ALA A 145 -11.10 -16.26 -10.62
C ALA A 145 -11.41 -16.05 -12.11
N LEU A 146 -11.69 -14.82 -12.51
CA LEU A 146 -11.92 -14.46 -13.90
C LEU A 146 -10.68 -14.65 -14.77
N ALA A 147 -9.51 -14.20 -14.28
CA ALA A 147 -8.26 -14.36 -15.01
C ALA A 147 -7.90 -15.84 -15.23
N ALA A 148 -8.01 -16.67 -14.19
CA ALA A 148 -7.76 -18.11 -14.29
C ALA A 148 -8.80 -18.80 -15.19
N GLY A 149 -10.09 -18.42 -15.11
CA GLY A 149 -11.15 -19.03 -15.90
C GLY A 149 -11.13 -18.63 -17.38
N MET A 150 -10.85 -17.38 -17.68
CA MET A 150 -10.84 -16.86 -19.05
C MET A 150 -9.50 -17.10 -19.78
N PHE A 151 -8.38 -17.10 -19.03
CA PHE A 151 -7.04 -17.14 -19.62
C PHE A 151 -6.10 -18.07 -18.82
N PRO A 152 -6.45 -19.38 -18.69
CA PRO A 152 -5.72 -20.33 -17.83
C PRO A 152 -4.24 -20.49 -18.21
N ASP A 153 -3.89 -20.35 -19.49
CA ASP A 153 -2.51 -20.46 -19.96
C ASP A 153 -1.61 -19.28 -19.53
N ARG A 154 -2.20 -18.18 -19.08
CA ARG A 154 -1.48 -16.95 -18.68
C ARG A 154 -1.57 -16.63 -17.18
N PHE A 155 -2.58 -17.20 -16.50
CA PHE A 155 -2.83 -16.92 -15.09
C PHE A 155 -3.05 -18.22 -14.32
N ASP A 156 -1.99 -18.64 -13.61
CA ASP A 156 -2.03 -19.74 -12.66
C ASP A 156 -1.86 -19.18 -11.24
N PHE A 157 -2.78 -19.54 -10.36
CA PHE A 157 -2.79 -19.14 -8.95
C PHE A 157 -2.67 -20.34 -8.00
N THR A 158 -2.28 -21.53 -8.49
CA THR A 158 -2.18 -22.77 -7.69
C THR A 158 -1.20 -22.61 -6.52
N GLU A 159 -0.03 -22.03 -6.78
CA GLU A 159 1.01 -21.74 -5.79
C GLU A 159 1.00 -20.28 -5.29
N TRP A 160 -0.03 -19.52 -5.68
CA TRP A 160 -0.10 -18.11 -5.31
C TRP A 160 -0.33 -17.90 -3.83
N LYS A 161 0.44 -17.00 -3.24
CA LYS A 161 0.30 -16.55 -1.85
C LYS A 161 0.14 -15.04 -1.79
N PRO A 162 -0.69 -14.51 -0.86
CA PRO A 162 -0.79 -13.08 -0.65
C PRO A 162 0.53 -12.52 -0.11
N ALA A 163 0.96 -11.38 -0.64
CA ALA A 163 2.15 -10.68 -0.13
C ALA A 163 1.93 -10.16 1.31
N VAL A 164 0.69 -9.77 1.66
CA VAL A 164 0.34 -9.31 3.01
C VAL A 164 -0.41 -10.42 3.75
N LEU A 165 0.20 -10.91 4.81
CA LEU A 165 -0.31 -11.97 5.67
C LEU A 165 -1.37 -11.44 6.65
N PRO A 166 -2.14 -12.29 7.35
CA PRO A 166 -2.92 -11.91 8.52
C PRO A 166 -2.06 -11.25 9.60
N ALA A 167 -2.64 -10.36 10.40
CA ALA A 167 -1.90 -9.64 11.46
C ALA A 167 -1.16 -10.60 12.41
N ALA A 168 -1.81 -11.71 12.81
CA ALA A 168 -1.23 -12.69 13.74
C ALA A 168 0.08 -13.31 13.21
N ASP A 169 0.23 -13.44 11.88
CA ASP A 169 1.40 -14.07 11.28
C ASP A 169 2.64 -13.14 11.29
N TYR A 170 2.43 -11.83 11.52
CA TYR A 170 3.52 -10.87 11.72
C TYR A 170 4.06 -10.85 13.15
N TRP A 171 3.27 -11.34 14.12
CA TRP A 171 3.70 -11.34 15.53
C TRP A 171 5.03 -12.06 15.76
N PRO A 172 5.22 -13.32 15.30
CA PRO A 172 6.49 -14.02 15.51
C PRO A 172 7.68 -13.37 14.81
N ILE A 173 7.44 -12.56 13.75
CA ILE A 173 8.50 -11.82 13.04
C ILE A 173 8.94 -10.60 13.84
N LEU A 174 7.99 -9.87 14.44
CA LEU A 174 8.23 -8.57 15.04
C LEU A 174 8.49 -8.62 16.54
N ALA A 175 7.81 -9.50 17.29
CA ALA A 175 7.93 -9.58 18.74
C ALA A 175 9.36 -9.77 19.28
N PRO A 176 10.27 -10.51 18.60
CA PRO A 176 11.66 -10.61 19.02
C PRO A 176 12.47 -9.31 18.90
N LEU A 177 11.96 -8.31 18.15
CA LEU A 177 12.69 -7.08 17.80
C LEU A 177 12.37 -5.91 18.74
N GLY A 178 11.26 -5.99 19.51
CA GLY A 178 10.86 -4.91 20.39
C GLY A 178 9.41 -4.94 20.79
N GLN A 179 8.89 -3.79 21.20
CA GLN A 179 7.48 -3.62 21.56
C GLN A 179 6.62 -3.48 20.30
N VAL A 180 5.61 -4.33 20.14
CA VAL A 180 4.79 -4.42 18.93
C VAL A 180 3.33 -4.12 19.24
N SER A 181 2.71 -3.29 18.39
CA SER A 181 1.27 -3.12 18.26
C SER A 181 0.84 -3.54 16.85
N LEU A 182 -0.09 -4.49 16.75
CA LEU A 182 -0.64 -5.01 15.48
C LEU A 182 -2.15 -4.92 15.51
N TRP A 183 -2.76 -4.40 14.42
CA TRP A 183 -4.22 -4.41 14.30
C TRP A 183 -4.65 -4.38 12.83
N GLU A 184 -5.91 -4.70 12.61
CA GLU A 184 -6.58 -4.51 11.34
C GLU A 184 -7.76 -3.53 11.51
N SER A 185 -7.99 -2.71 10.51
CA SER A 185 -9.17 -1.84 10.42
C SER A 185 -9.85 -2.02 9.07
N GLU A 186 -11.17 -2.01 9.08
CA GLU A 186 -11.96 -2.01 7.86
C GLU A 186 -12.60 -0.62 7.68
N TYR A 187 -12.35 -0.02 6.53
CA TYR A 187 -12.91 1.27 6.12
C TYR A 187 -14.02 1.01 5.12
N LEU A 188 -15.25 1.39 5.46
CA LEU A 188 -16.32 1.38 4.48
C LEU A 188 -16.15 2.60 3.57
N GLN A 189 -15.61 2.37 2.38
CA GLN A 189 -15.37 3.43 1.40
C GLN A 189 -16.61 3.66 0.55
N TRP A 190 -17.11 4.88 0.53
CA TRP A 190 -18.08 5.33 -0.44
C TRP A 190 -17.34 5.73 -1.72
N LEU A 191 -17.64 5.06 -2.81
CA LEU A 191 -17.06 5.30 -4.12
C LEU A 191 -18.09 5.97 -5.01
N GLU A 192 -17.73 7.14 -5.55
CA GLU A 192 -18.59 7.95 -6.41
C GLU A 192 -19.08 7.16 -7.63
N PRO A 193 -20.28 7.50 -8.14
CA PRO A 193 -20.76 6.97 -9.41
C PRO A 193 -19.72 7.13 -10.50
N ALA A 194 -19.55 6.13 -11.35
CA ALA A 194 -18.60 6.14 -12.46
C ALA A 194 -19.30 5.90 -13.78
N GLU A 195 -19.16 6.81 -14.72
CA GLU A 195 -19.71 6.65 -16.05
C GLU A 195 -19.01 5.50 -16.80
N GLY A 196 -19.80 4.60 -17.40
CA GLY A 196 -19.30 3.47 -18.19
C GLY A 196 -18.51 2.40 -17.40
N ALA A 197 -18.55 2.45 -16.05
CA ALA A 197 -17.80 1.55 -15.19
C ALA A 197 -18.51 1.28 -13.86
N HIS A 198 -18.25 0.12 -13.25
CA HIS A 198 -18.60 -0.07 -11.84
C HIS A 198 -17.67 0.77 -10.95
N PRO A 199 -18.17 1.49 -9.90
CA PRO A 199 -17.31 2.31 -9.02
C PRO A 199 -16.11 1.57 -8.42
N VAL A 200 -16.30 0.31 -8.00
CA VAL A 200 -15.20 -0.52 -7.47
C VAL A 200 -14.17 -0.85 -8.55
N ARG A 201 -14.59 -1.10 -9.80
CA ARG A 201 -13.64 -1.28 -10.91
C ARG A 201 -12.81 -0.02 -11.12
N ARG A 202 -13.45 1.13 -11.16
CA ARG A 202 -12.75 2.42 -11.31
C ARG A 202 -11.70 2.65 -10.24
N PHE A 203 -11.98 2.20 -9.01
CA PHE A 203 -11.03 2.27 -7.90
C PHE A 203 -9.87 1.27 -8.06
N THR A 204 -10.15 0.02 -8.49
CA THR A 204 -9.15 -1.05 -8.60
C THR A 204 -8.33 -1.00 -9.89
N GLU A 205 -8.81 -0.34 -10.93
CA GLU A 205 -8.23 -0.28 -12.27
C GLU A 205 -6.77 0.24 -12.27
N SER A 206 -6.48 1.24 -11.45
CA SER A 206 -5.13 1.81 -11.33
C SER A 206 -4.17 0.99 -10.46
N THR A 207 -4.64 -0.06 -9.80
CA THR A 207 -3.88 -0.84 -8.82
C THR A 207 -4.04 -2.35 -9.04
N ALA A 208 -5.00 -2.98 -8.35
CA ALA A 208 -5.20 -4.43 -8.32
C ALA A 208 -5.50 -5.06 -9.69
N MET A 209 -6.14 -4.33 -10.60
CA MET A 209 -6.52 -4.84 -11.94
C MET A 209 -5.34 -4.74 -12.94
N ARG A 210 -4.41 -3.82 -12.72
CA ARG A 210 -3.31 -3.53 -13.65
C ARG A 210 -2.46 -4.76 -14.02
N PRO A 211 -2.00 -5.63 -13.10
CA PRO A 211 -1.20 -6.81 -13.45
C PRO A 211 -1.91 -7.80 -14.38
N TYR A 212 -3.24 -7.77 -14.44
CA TYR A 212 -4.03 -8.58 -15.37
C TYR A 212 -4.09 -7.93 -16.74
N LEU A 213 -4.45 -6.65 -16.79
CA LEU A 213 -4.59 -5.91 -18.05
C LEU A 213 -3.29 -5.86 -18.83
N ASP A 214 -2.14 -5.74 -18.17
CA ASP A 214 -0.81 -5.70 -18.80
C ASP A 214 -0.46 -6.99 -19.57
N LYS A 215 -1.18 -8.09 -19.32
CA LYS A 215 -0.99 -9.40 -19.99
C LYS A 215 -2.05 -9.72 -21.02
N LEU A 216 -3.01 -8.82 -21.26
CA LEU A 216 -4.14 -9.04 -22.15
C LEU A 216 -4.05 -8.17 -23.40
N THR A 217 -4.53 -8.69 -24.53
CA THR A 217 -4.78 -7.90 -25.74
C THR A 217 -5.99 -6.98 -25.50
N ALA A 218 -6.17 -5.94 -26.34
CA ALA A 218 -7.27 -5.00 -26.18
C ALA A 218 -8.67 -5.67 -26.19
N PRO A 219 -9.01 -6.62 -27.10
CA PRO A 219 -10.30 -7.32 -27.04
C PRO A 219 -10.46 -8.20 -25.79
N GLU A 220 -9.38 -8.84 -25.32
CA GLU A 220 -9.41 -9.66 -24.11
C GLU A 220 -9.58 -8.79 -22.85
N ALA A 221 -8.91 -7.64 -22.79
CA ALA A 221 -9.07 -6.69 -21.71
C ALA A 221 -10.50 -6.14 -21.64
N GLU A 222 -11.14 -5.88 -22.77
CA GLU A 222 -12.55 -5.48 -22.85
C GLU A 222 -13.48 -6.57 -22.30
N ALA A 223 -13.32 -7.82 -22.76
CA ALA A 223 -14.10 -8.95 -22.27
C ALA A 223 -13.89 -9.21 -20.78
N PHE A 224 -12.64 -9.16 -20.31
CA PHE A 224 -12.27 -9.31 -18.89
C PHE A 224 -12.89 -8.20 -18.03
N THR A 225 -12.85 -6.97 -18.51
CA THR A 225 -13.40 -5.80 -17.83
C THR A 225 -14.92 -5.90 -17.70
N ALA A 226 -15.62 -6.33 -18.75
CA ALA A 226 -17.08 -6.53 -18.73
C ALA A 226 -17.47 -7.65 -17.76
N ALA A 227 -16.75 -8.77 -17.75
CA ALA A 227 -16.98 -9.87 -16.81
C ALA A 227 -16.73 -9.42 -15.36
N TYR A 228 -15.71 -8.60 -15.14
CA TYR A 228 -15.40 -8.06 -13.80
C TYR A 228 -16.49 -7.09 -13.32
N ASP A 229 -16.98 -6.18 -14.18
CA ASP A 229 -18.09 -5.28 -13.83
C ASP A 229 -19.35 -6.07 -13.43
N ALA A 230 -19.69 -7.15 -14.15
CA ALA A 230 -20.81 -8.01 -13.82
C ALA A 230 -20.63 -8.72 -12.47
N ALA A 231 -19.43 -9.21 -12.15
CA ALA A 231 -19.12 -9.82 -10.86
C ALA A 231 -19.19 -8.80 -9.71
N LEU A 232 -18.77 -7.57 -9.95
CA LEU A 232 -18.84 -6.48 -8.96
C LEU A 232 -20.27 -6.04 -8.68
N GLU A 233 -21.15 -6.00 -9.69
CA GLU A 233 -22.56 -5.63 -9.51
C GLU A 233 -23.27 -6.60 -8.54
N ALA A 234 -22.93 -7.88 -8.61
CA ALA A 234 -23.49 -8.90 -7.70
C ALA A 234 -22.97 -8.78 -6.28
N THR A 235 -21.73 -8.28 -6.09
CA THR A 235 -21.05 -8.30 -4.79
C THR A 235 -21.09 -6.95 -4.08
N TYR A 236 -21.01 -5.87 -4.83
CA TYR A 236 -21.05 -4.48 -4.36
C TYR A 236 -22.16 -3.71 -5.08
N PRO A 237 -23.44 -4.04 -4.82
CA PRO A 237 -24.54 -3.47 -5.57
C PRO A 237 -24.50 -1.93 -5.50
N ARG A 238 -24.81 -1.30 -6.62
CA ARG A 238 -24.87 0.16 -6.67
C ARG A 238 -26.03 0.69 -5.83
N GLN A 239 -25.78 1.81 -5.18
CA GLN A 239 -26.78 2.56 -4.47
C GLN A 239 -27.73 3.28 -5.46
N ALA A 240 -28.81 3.87 -4.98
CA ALA A 240 -29.80 4.57 -5.82
C ALA A 240 -29.18 5.75 -6.61
N ASP A 241 -28.11 6.34 -6.10
CA ASP A 241 -27.34 7.41 -6.74
C ASP A 241 -26.24 6.90 -7.72
N GLY A 242 -26.12 5.57 -7.86
CA GLY A 242 -25.08 4.93 -8.68
C GLY A 242 -23.72 4.74 -7.99
N ALA A 243 -23.58 5.18 -6.74
CA ALA A 243 -22.37 4.95 -5.93
C ALA A 243 -22.26 3.49 -5.47
N ALA A 244 -21.09 3.08 -4.98
CA ALA A 244 -20.92 1.77 -4.35
C ALA A 244 -20.21 1.89 -2.99
N LEU A 245 -20.59 1.03 -2.05
CA LEU A 245 -19.92 0.89 -0.76
C LEU A 245 -18.93 -0.28 -0.85
N MET A 246 -17.65 0.02 -0.59
CA MET A 246 -16.58 -0.96 -0.64
C MET A 246 -15.89 -1.09 0.72
N PRO A 247 -16.09 -2.20 1.46
CA PRO A 247 -15.28 -2.50 2.64
C PRO A 247 -13.83 -2.67 2.23
N PHE A 248 -12.93 -1.93 2.86
CA PHE A 248 -11.52 -1.94 2.54
C PHE A 248 -10.69 -2.20 3.79
N ARG A 249 -10.17 -3.43 3.92
CA ARG A 249 -9.39 -3.86 5.08
C ARG A 249 -7.93 -3.45 4.93
N ARG A 250 -7.36 -2.99 6.03
CA ARG A 250 -5.96 -2.59 6.14
C ARG A 250 -5.33 -3.18 7.38
N LEU A 251 -4.08 -3.59 7.22
CA LEU A 251 -3.20 -4.04 8.29
C LEU A 251 -2.30 -2.90 8.74
N PHE A 252 -2.11 -2.80 10.04
CA PHE A 252 -1.25 -1.82 10.69
C PHE A 252 -0.28 -2.50 11.63
N MET A 253 0.94 -2.01 11.68
CA MET A 253 1.95 -2.44 12.64
C MET A 253 2.80 -1.25 13.09
N VAL A 254 3.05 -1.17 14.39
CA VAL A 254 3.98 -0.24 15.01
C VAL A 254 4.92 -1.07 15.88
N LEU A 255 6.21 -1.02 15.54
CA LEU A 255 7.28 -1.69 16.27
C LEU A 255 8.21 -0.63 16.82
N THR A 256 8.41 -0.56 18.14
CA THR A 256 9.48 0.20 18.77
C THR A 256 10.60 -0.75 19.11
N VAL A 257 11.78 -0.57 18.48
CA VAL A 257 12.93 -1.46 18.73
C VAL A 257 13.52 -1.22 20.11
N THR A 258 14.00 -2.30 20.73
CA THR A 258 14.75 -2.18 22.01
C THR A 258 16.07 -1.46 21.76
N GLY A 259 16.46 -0.62 22.73
CA GLY A 259 17.75 0.07 22.73
C GLY A 259 18.93 -0.85 23.03
#